data_5de48e245fb75a13f9d4780791f19e25
#
_entry.id   5de48e245fb75a13f9d4780791f19e25
#
_cell.length_a   1.000
_cell.length_b   1.000
_cell.length_c   1.000
_cell.angle_alpha   90.00
_cell.angle_beta   90.00
_cell.angle_gamma   90.00
#
_symmetry.space_group_name_H-M   'P 1'
#
loop_
_entity.id
_entity.type
_entity.pdbx_description
1 polymer ?
#
loop_
_entity_poly.entity_id
_entity_poly.type
_entity_poly.pdbx_seq_one_letter_code
_entity_poly.pdbx_strand_id
1 'polypeptide(L)'
;MTRHLRLPLIAVLVLGCSSAPPTPNPTPSASPAPTATPAPTIAPTPTTAPTETPAPTPEIAYAALDGMPADPELANRLPIAVMIDDNVVARPQSGFNAASIVYQAPADGGEDRYMLVFQEVDAPDIGPVRSGRPYFVYWAAEYRAGFGHYGGDEKTLKEVIPSTSGKLIYNLDAMFGSGKAYHRISTRKAPHNGYTSTAALRVVAAAKKYPAQLVDGLGVRPFKDDAPASERPVKGSINVPYGRGASGYTYDPATNSYLRSVSGKPHVDAADGKRVVARNVIVLWMRLSYDPESEPGHRRPVLDQIGTGTAWVFRDGTVIKGTWAKKDSGDLTRLYDGAGKEISLVRGRIFIQVVATGTKVTYDAPG
;
A
#
# COMPACT_ATOMS: atom_id res chain seq x y z
N MET A 1 -4.30 -47.08 -35.39
CA MET A 1 -4.23 -46.61 -36.80
C MET A 1 -3.67 -45.21 -36.81
N THR A 2 -2.46 -45.12 -37.27
CA THR A 2 -1.55 -43.98 -37.39
C THR A 2 -1.95 -43.03 -38.48
N ARG A 3 -1.80 -41.71 -38.28
CA ARG A 3 -1.35 -40.81 -39.34
C ARG A 3 -0.72 -39.55 -38.77
N HIS A 4 0.60 -39.49 -38.89
CA HIS A 4 1.43 -38.30 -38.75
C HIS A 4 1.29 -37.40 -39.99
N LEU A 5 1.14 -36.09 -39.80
CA LEU A 5 1.31 -35.12 -40.88
C LEU A 5 2.46 -34.16 -40.50
N ARG A 6 3.55 -34.25 -41.23
CA ARG A 6 4.69 -33.33 -41.19
C ARG A 6 4.48 -32.23 -42.23
N LEU A 7 4.71 -30.97 -41.88
CA LEU A 7 4.86 -29.85 -42.83
C LEU A 7 6.31 -29.35 -42.82
N PRO A 8 6.85 -28.95 -43.97
CA PRO A 8 8.26 -28.63 -44.13
C PRO A 8 8.59 -27.15 -43.87
N LEU A 9 9.80 -26.96 -43.43
CA LEU A 9 10.48 -25.69 -43.22
C LEU A 9 10.92 -25.12 -44.57
N ILE A 10 10.54 -23.88 -44.94
CA ILE A 10 11.08 -23.16 -46.09
C ILE A 10 11.99 -22.06 -45.56
N ALA A 11 13.28 -22.17 -45.86
CA ALA A 11 14.29 -21.14 -45.63
C ALA A 11 14.38 -20.27 -46.89
N VAL A 12 14.24 -18.95 -46.73
CA VAL A 12 14.51 -17.98 -47.78
C VAL A 12 15.81 -17.26 -47.45
N LEU A 13 16.82 -17.50 -48.30
CA LEU A 13 18.08 -16.75 -48.33
C LEU A 13 17.88 -15.50 -49.16
N VAL A 14 18.19 -14.30 -48.64
CA VAL A 14 18.30 -13.06 -49.40
C VAL A 14 19.76 -12.61 -49.39
N LEU A 15 20.41 -12.68 -50.59
CA LEU A 15 21.69 -12.06 -50.84
C LEU A 15 21.49 -10.57 -51.08
N GLY A 16 22.14 -9.71 -50.30
CA GLY A 16 22.21 -8.29 -50.52
C GLY A 16 23.56 -7.91 -51.11
N CYS A 17 23.55 -7.35 -52.34
CA CYS A 17 24.73 -6.77 -52.99
C CYS A 17 25.05 -5.39 -52.42
N SER A 18 26.31 -5.20 -52.03
CA SER A 18 26.90 -3.92 -51.64
C SER A 18 27.41 -3.22 -52.90
N SER A 19 27.03 -1.96 -53.15
CA SER A 19 27.63 -1.07 -54.11
C SER A 19 28.21 0.17 -53.42
N ALA A 20 29.51 0.41 -53.63
CA ALA A 20 30.24 1.54 -53.12
C ALA A 20 30.02 2.80 -54.04
N PRO A 21 30.05 4.02 -53.48
CA PRO A 21 29.94 5.26 -54.26
C PRO A 21 31.29 5.70 -54.90
N PRO A 22 31.24 6.45 -56.01
CA PRO A 22 32.44 6.87 -56.74
C PRO A 22 33.10 8.12 -56.14
N THR A 23 34.42 8.18 -56.26
CA THR A 23 35.30 9.29 -55.90
C THR A 23 35.16 10.47 -56.88
N PRO A 24 35.19 11.74 -56.42
CA PRO A 24 35.21 12.90 -57.31
C PRO A 24 36.64 13.28 -57.78
N ASN A 25 36.70 13.72 -59.02
CA ASN A 25 37.92 14.21 -59.79
C ASN A 25 38.31 15.60 -59.29
N PRO A 26 39.60 15.99 -59.37
CA PRO A 26 40.09 17.32 -59.00
C PRO A 26 39.88 18.38 -60.07
N THR A 27 39.45 19.58 -59.67
CA THR A 27 39.29 20.79 -60.50
C THR A 27 40.56 21.67 -60.46
N PRO A 28 40.92 22.33 -61.51
CA PRO A 28 42.21 23.06 -61.61
C PRO A 28 42.19 24.39 -60.84
N SER A 29 43.36 24.73 -60.31
CA SER A 29 43.73 25.94 -59.59
C SER A 29 43.66 27.22 -60.50
N ALA A 30 43.01 28.27 -59.98
CA ALA A 30 43.04 29.63 -60.56
C ALA A 30 43.90 30.55 -59.68
N SER A 31 44.69 31.37 -60.41
CA SER A 31 45.70 32.36 -59.94
C SER A 31 45.08 33.52 -59.13
N PRO A 32 45.77 34.09 -58.10
CA PRO A 32 45.23 35.12 -57.23
C PRO A 32 45.21 36.54 -57.89
N ALA A 33 44.09 37.23 -57.56
CA ALA A 33 43.94 38.67 -57.83
C ALA A 33 44.32 39.50 -56.57
N PRO A 34 44.67 40.81 -56.75
CA PRO A 34 45.36 41.59 -55.71
C PRO A 34 44.44 41.97 -54.55
N THR A 35 45.04 41.95 -53.36
CA THR A 35 44.48 42.22 -52.04
C THR A 35 44.03 43.67 -51.85
N ALA A 36 42.76 43.90 -51.50
CA ALA A 36 42.29 45.18 -51.02
C ALA A 36 42.42 45.19 -49.48
N THR A 37 42.92 46.24 -48.90
CA THR A 37 43.10 46.48 -47.47
C THR A 37 41.70 46.59 -46.79
N PRO A 38 41.39 45.79 -45.75
CA PRO A 38 40.09 45.91 -45.09
C PRO A 38 40.05 47.07 -44.09
N ALA A 39 38.92 47.78 -44.08
CA ALA A 39 38.59 48.79 -43.08
C ALA A 39 38.38 48.12 -41.72
N PRO A 40 38.58 48.80 -40.54
CA PRO A 40 38.43 48.22 -39.26
C PRO A 40 36.95 47.85 -38.98
N THR A 41 36.67 46.55 -38.83
CA THR A 41 35.40 46.04 -38.44
C THR A 41 35.26 46.20 -36.92
N ILE A 42 34.25 46.96 -36.46
CA ILE A 42 33.86 47.06 -35.07
C ILE A 42 33.31 45.71 -34.69
N ALA A 43 33.93 45.03 -33.71
CA ALA A 43 33.46 43.78 -33.17
C ALA A 43 32.09 43.98 -32.50
N PRO A 44 31.09 43.11 -32.72
CA PRO A 44 29.80 43.20 -32.01
C PRO A 44 30.05 42.94 -30.52
N THR A 45 29.49 43.80 -29.68
CA THR A 45 29.43 43.63 -28.24
C THR A 45 28.78 42.30 -27.95
N PRO A 46 29.36 41.41 -27.09
CA PRO A 46 28.73 40.16 -26.74
C PRO A 46 27.39 40.43 -26.03
N THR A 47 26.29 40.11 -26.70
CA THR A 47 24.95 40.04 -26.05
C THR A 47 24.99 38.89 -25.08
N THR A 48 24.91 39.20 -23.77
CA THR A 48 24.75 38.19 -22.74
C THR A 48 23.47 37.40 -23.01
N ALA A 49 23.61 36.11 -23.27
CA ALA A 49 22.45 35.22 -23.36
C ALA A 49 21.63 35.33 -22.07
N PRO A 50 20.29 35.32 -22.12
CA PRO A 50 19.48 35.31 -20.92
C PRO A 50 19.86 34.08 -20.08
N THR A 51 20.26 34.31 -18.83
CA THR A 51 20.46 33.23 -17.85
C THR A 51 19.13 32.53 -17.66
N GLU A 52 19.05 31.26 -18.07
CA GLU A 52 17.87 30.42 -17.84
C GLU A 52 17.62 30.39 -16.35
N THR A 53 16.44 30.87 -15.93
CA THR A 53 15.98 30.71 -14.56
C THR A 53 15.87 29.20 -14.29
N PRO A 54 16.59 28.65 -13.26
CA PRO A 54 16.50 27.24 -12.96
C PRO A 54 15.03 26.86 -12.77
N ALA A 55 14.59 25.78 -13.41
CA ALA A 55 13.25 25.24 -13.22
C ALA A 55 13.04 24.98 -11.71
N PRO A 56 11.88 25.31 -11.15
CA PRO A 56 11.61 25.08 -9.73
C PRO A 56 11.80 23.59 -9.42
N THR A 57 12.62 23.30 -8.43
CA THR A 57 12.78 21.93 -7.89
C THR A 57 11.40 21.45 -7.45
N PRO A 58 10.93 20.26 -7.86
CA PRO A 58 9.64 19.75 -7.45
C PRO A 58 9.55 19.69 -5.92
N GLU A 59 8.50 20.26 -5.37
CA GLU A 59 8.22 20.18 -3.95
C GLU A 59 7.86 18.73 -3.60
N ILE A 60 8.65 18.09 -2.73
CA ILE A 60 8.39 16.73 -2.24
C ILE A 60 7.56 16.84 -0.97
N ALA A 61 6.35 16.29 -1.01
CA ALA A 61 5.51 16.10 0.17
C ALA A 61 5.72 14.69 0.75
N TYR A 62 5.21 14.47 1.95
CA TYR A 62 5.25 13.17 2.62
C TYR A 62 3.81 12.66 2.82
N ALA A 63 3.54 11.44 2.40
CA ALA A 63 2.26 10.79 2.59
C ALA A 63 1.92 10.68 4.10
N ALA A 64 0.70 11.07 4.47
CA ALA A 64 0.28 11.14 5.86
C ALA A 64 0.21 9.77 6.55
N LEU A 65 -0.04 8.70 5.80
CA LEU A 65 -0.26 7.36 6.36
C LEU A 65 1.02 6.62 6.71
N ASP A 66 2.06 6.73 5.89
CA ASP A 66 3.29 5.95 6.05
C ASP A 66 4.58 6.79 5.95
N GLY A 67 4.45 8.10 5.75
CA GLY A 67 5.57 9.03 5.69
C GLY A 67 6.45 8.89 4.46
N MET A 68 6.04 8.18 3.42
CA MET A 68 6.81 8.05 2.18
C MET A 68 6.76 9.36 1.37
N PRO A 69 7.87 9.74 0.73
CA PRO A 69 7.86 10.89 -0.17
C PRO A 69 6.97 10.61 -1.39
N ALA A 70 6.16 11.58 -1.76
CA ALA A 70 5.27 11.51 -2.92
C ALA A 70 4.99 12.91 -3.47
N ASP A 71 4.42 12.97 -4.68
CA ASP A 71 3.88 14.22 -5.21
C ASP A 71 2.83 14.79 -4.25
N PRO A 72 2.77 16.13 -4.05
CA PRO A 72 1.84 16.77 -3.12
C PRO A 72 0.37 16.35 -3.29
N GLU A 73 -0.08 16.20 -4.54
CA GLU A 73 -1.44 15.75 -4.84
C GLU A 73 -1.70 14.31 -4.38
N LEU A 74 -0.71 13.41 -4.53
CA LEU A 74 -0.81 12.03 -4.12
C LEU A 74 -0.66 11.87 -2.61
N ALA A 75 0.26 12.62 -1.99
CA ALA A 75 0.49 12.62 -0.55
C ALA A 75 -0.74 13.05 0.25
N ASN A 76 -1.56 13.92 -0.33
CA ASN A 76 -2.74 14.50 0.30
C ASN A 76 -4.07 13.90 -0.18
N ARG A 77 -4.05 12.84 -1.01
CA ARG A 77 -5.30 12.18 -1.46
C ARG A 77 -6.07 11.59 -0.27
N LEU A 78 -7.41 11.60 -0.39
CA LEU A 78 -8.26 10.88 0.56
C LEU A 78 -7.85 9.39 0.59
N PRO A 79 -7.56 8.81 1.77
CA PRO A 79 -7.26 7.39 1.90
C PRO A 79 -8.45 6.53 1.47
N ILE A 80 -8.15 5.36 0.91
CA ILE A 80 -9.15 4.32 0.59
C ILE A 80 -8.82 3.08 1.42
N ALA A 81 -9.73 2.65 2.28
CA ALA A 81 -9.62 1.44 3.08
C ALA A 81 -10.49 0.34 2.45
N VAL A 82 -9.94 -0.86 2.23
CA VAL A 82 -10.66 -1.97 1.58
C VAL A 82 -10.57 -3.24 2.43
N MET A 83 -11.71 -3.84 2.68
CA MET A 83 -11.82 -5.11 3.42
C MET A 83 -11.38 -6.29 2.56
N ILE A 84 -10.47 -7.13 3.04
CA ILE A 84 -9.91 -8.27 2.32
C ILE A 84 -10.11 -9.58 3.08
N ASP A 85 -10.43 -10.62 2.33
CA ASP A 85 -10.62 -11.99 2.80
C ASP A 85 -9.30 -12.65 3.24
N ASP A 86 -9.30 -13.43 4.30
CA ASP A 86 -8.17 -14.27 4.71
C ASP A 86 -8.49 -15.78 4.72
N ASN A 87 -9.59 -16.19 4.12
CA ASN A 87 -9.86 -17.61 3.92
C ASN A 87 -8.79 -18.26 3.04
N VAL A 88 -8.45 -19.51 3.30
CA VAL A 88 -7.42 -20.25 2.54
C VAL A 88 -7.68 -20.25 1.03
N VAL A 89 -8.96 -20.35 0.61
CA VAL A 89 -9.33 -20.33 -0.82
C VAL A 89 -9.26 -18.93 -1.46
N ALA A 90 -9.11 -17.88 -0.64
CA ALA A 90 -8.92 -16.51 -1.11
C ALA A 90 -7.45 -16.19 -1.40
N ARG A 91 -6.52 -17.06 -1.00
CA ARG A 91 -5.07 -16.83 -1.13
C ARG A 91 -4.52 -17.34 -2.48
N PRO A 92 -3.50 -16.70 -3.08
CA PRO A 92 -2.96 -15.40 -2.68
C PRO A 92 -3.92 -14.25 -2.97
N GLN A 93 -3.93 -13.24 -2.10
CA GLN A 93 -4.73 -12.04 -2.26
C GLN A 93 -3.95 -10.97 -3.04
N SER A 94 -4.65 -9.92 -3.53
CA SER A 94 -4.08 -8.82 -4.30
C SER A 94 -4.16 -7.49 -3.54
N GLY A 95 -3.15 -6.62 -3.73
CA GLY A 95 -3.16 -5.23 -3.30
C GLY A 95 -2.31 -4.91 -2.07
N PHE A 96 -1.68 -5.89 -1.43
CA PHE A 96 -0.88 -5.70 -0.22
C PHE A 96 0.34 -4.81 -0.44
N ASN A 97 1.00 -4.94 -1.60
CA ASN A 97 2.22 -4.21 -1.89
C ASN A 97 2.00 -2.74 -2.29
N ALA A 98 0.78 -2.35 -2.59
CA ALA A 98 0.40 -0.95 -2.82
C ALA A 98 -0.19 -0.27 -1.56
N ALA A 99 -0.55 -1.04 -0.52
CA ALA A 99 -1.14 -0.47 0.69
C ALA A 99 -0.08 0.20 1.57
N SER A 100 -0.40 1.39 2.09
CA SER A 100 0.42 2.09 3.10
C SER A 100 0.27 1.47 4.48
N ILE A 101 -0.97 1.03 4.84
CA ILE A 101 -1.28 0.38 6.11
C ILE A 101 -2.09 -0.89 5.88
N VAL A 102 -1.76 -1.95 6.61
CA VAL A 102 -2.49 -3.21 6.60
C VAL A 102 -2.89 -3.58 8.02
N TYR A 103 -4.18 -3.65 8.29
CA TYR A 103 -4.71 -4.25 9.53
C TYR A 103 -4.99 -5.73 9.31
N GLN A 104 -4.71 -6.54 10.32
CA GLN A 104 -5.22 -7.90 10.44
C GLN A 104 -5.86 -8.07 11.82
N ALA A 105 -7.06 -8.64 11.86
CA ALA A 105 -7.78 -8.88 13.12
C ALA A 105 -8.67 -10.12 13.01
N PRO A 106 -9.03 -10.76 14.15
CA PRO A 106 -10.02 -11.81 14.19
C PRO A 106 -11.34 -11.38 13.55
N ALA A 107 -11.98 -12.29 12.84
CA ALA A 107 -13.29 -12.11 12.23
C ALA A 107 -14.21 -13.32 12.52
N ASP A 108 -15.34 -13.41 11.82
CA ASP A 108 -16.37 -14.39 12.10
C ASP A 108 -15.89 -15.83 11.88
N GLY A 109 -16.41 -16.73 12.70
CA GLY A 109 -16.17 -18.16 12.54
C GLY A 109 -14.71 -18.58 12.80
N GLY A 110 -13.93 -17.79 13.51
CA GLY A 110 -12.52 -18.04 13.80
C GLY A 110 -11.61 -17.81 12.61
N GLU A 111 -12.09 -17.13 11.56
CA GLU A 111 -11.28 -16.60 10.49
C GLU A 111 -10.66 -15.26 10.91
N ASP A 112 -9.68 -14.81 10.16
CA ASP A 112 -9.13 -13.47 10.26
C ASP A 112 -9.59 -12.65 9.04
N ARG A 113 -9.38 -11.35 9.09
CA ARG A 113 -9.67 -10.46 7.98
C ARG A 113 -8.65 -9.36 7.91
N TYR A 114 -8.37 -8.88 6.70
CA TYR A 114 -7.53 -7.70 6.52
C TYR A 114 -8.37 -6.48 6.17
N MET A 115 -7.81 -5.33 6.47
CA MET A 115 -8.17 -4.06 5.86
C MET A 115 -6.89 -3.41 5.33
N LEU A 116 -6.86 -3.15 4.01
CA LEU A 116 -5.76 -2.46 3.35
C LEU A 116 -6.13 -0.99 3.18
N VAL A 117 -5.23 -0.09 3.56
CA VAL A 117 -5.43 1.36 3.44
C VAL A 117 -4.41 1.92 2.46
N PHE A 118 -4.91 2.57 1.41
CA PHE A 118 -4.14 3.12 0.29
C PHE A 118 -4.20 4.64 0.32
N GLN A 119 -3.10 5.31 0.00
CA GLN A 119 -3.08 6.76 -0.17
C GLN A 119 -2.34 7.16 -1.46
N GLU A 120 -1.01 7.24 -1.44
CA GLU A 120 -0.17 7.77 -2.52
C GLU A 120 0.05 6.78 -3.67
N VAL A 121 -0.02 5.47 -3.40
CA VAL A 121 0.16 4.42 -4.41
C VAL A 121 -1.19 3.90 -4.88
N ASP A 122 -1.35 3.76 -6.20
CA ASP A 122 -2.53 3.15 -6.78
C ASP A 122 -2.40 1.63 -6.88
N ALA A 123 -3.50 0.93 -6.54
CA ALA A 123 -3.63 -0.51 -6.66
C ALA A 123 -4.62 -0.86 -7.78
N PRO A 124 -4.14 -1.43 -8.91
CA PRO A 124 -5.01 -1.79 -10.03
C PRO A 124 -5.87 -3.02 -9.75
N ASP A 125 -5.46 -3.87 -8.80
CA ASP A 125 -6.14 -5.10 -8.42
C ASP A 125 -6.13 -5.28 -6.91
N ILE A 126 -7.30 -5.30 -6.29
CA ILE A 126 -7.50 -5.41 -4.83
C ILE A 126 -8.56 -6.47 -4.55
N GLY A 127 -8.18 -7.50 -3.80
CA GLY A 127 -9.16 -8.54 -3.46
C GLY A 127 -8.57 -9.84 -2.94
N PRO A 128 -9.45 -10.82 -2.63
CA PRO A 128 -10.92 -10.73 -2.68
C PRO A 128 -11.48 -9.80 -1.61
N VAL A 129 -12.40 -8.93 -2.01
CA VAL A 129 -13.06 -7.99 -1.09
C VAL A 129 -14.11 -8.70 -0.25
N ARG A 130 -14.19 -8.36 1.04
CA ARG A 130 -15.10 -8.98 2.01
C ARG A 130 -15.93 -7.96 2.80
N SER A 131 -16.79 -8.51 3.64
CA SER A 131 -17.74 -7.74 4.44
C SER A 131 -17.04 -6.90 5.51
N GLY A 132 -17.56 -5.70 5.75
CA GLY A 132 -17.18 -4.84 6.86
C GLY A 132 -17.59 -5.43 8.23
N ARG A 133 -16.91 -4.97 9.28
CA ARG A 133 -17.26 -5.21 10.69
C ARG A 133 -17.07 -3.91 11.48
N PRO A 134 -17.79 -3.71 12.60
CA PRO A 134 -17.80 -2.45 13.33
C PRO A 134 -16.38 -1.90 13.62
N TYR A 135 -15.50 -2.72 14.14
CA TYR A 135 -14.14 -2.32 14.51
C TYR A 135 -13.28 -1.91 13.28
N PHE A 136 -13.46 -2.53 12.12
CA PHE A 136 -12.79 -2.09 10.88
C PHE A 136 -13.33 -0.75 10.38
N VAL A 137 -14.63 -0.50 10.51
CA VAL A 137 -15.21 0.83 10.20
C VAL A 137 -14.55 1.91 11.05
N TYR A 138 -14.36 1.67 12.34
CA TYR A 138 -13.74 2.63 13.24
C TYR A 138 -12.22 2.77 13.02
N TRP A 139 -11.52 1.74 12.53
CA TRP A 139 -10.14 1.91 12.07
C TRP A 139 -10.04 2.67 10.74
N ALA A 140 -10.98 2.48 9.81
CA ALA A 140 -11.08 3.32 8.62
C ALA A 140 -11.39 4.79 8.97
N ALA A 141 -12.16 5.01 10.03
CA ALA A 141 -12.50 6.33 10.55
C ALA A 141 -11.27 7.11 11.09
N GLU A 142 -10.23 6.42 11.55
CA GLU A 142 -8.96 7.05 11.95
C GLU A 142 -8.34 7.89 10.82
N TYR A 143 -8.62 7.51 9.58
CA TYR A 143 -8.06 8.12 8.37
C TYR A 143 -9.11 8.88 7.56
N ARG A 144 -10.34 9.00 8.05
CA ARG A 144 -11.48 9.55 7.28
C ARG A 144 -11.61 8.89 5.91
N ALA A 145 -11.32 7.61 5.80
CA ALA A 145 -11.13 6.91 4.53
C ALA A 145 -12.45 6.65 3.78
N GLY A 146 -12.35 6.55 2.45
CA GLY A 146 -13.33 5.82 1.66
C GLY A 146 -13.30 4.35 2.06
N PHE A 147 -14.43 3.78 2.54
CA PHE A 147 -14.48 2.44 3.07
C PHE A 147 -15.11 1.46 2.08
N GLY A 148 -14.26 0.69 1.38
CA GLY A 148 -14.61 -0.31 0.39
C GLY A 148 -14.86 -1.69 1.04
N HIS A 149 -16.05 -2.26 0.85
CA HIS A 149 -16.41 -3.54 1.43
C HIS A 149 -17.56 -4.21 0.65
N TYR A 150 -17.78 -5.50 0.91
CA TYR A 150 -18.85 -6.29 0.30
C TYR A 150 -19.92 -6.59 1.35
N GLY A 151 -20.83 -5.65 1.63
CA GLY A 151 -21.83 -5.76 2.68
C GLY A 151 -21.21 -5.86 4.09
N GLY A 152 -21.96 -6.37 5.04
CA GLY A 152 -21.57 -6.49 6.45
C GLY A 152 -22.60 -7.30 7.24
N ASP A 153 -22.34 -7.45 8.56
CA ASP A 153 -23.38 -7.90 9.47
C ASP A 153 -24.41 -6.78 9.73
N GLU A 154 -25.52 -7.15 10.36
CA GLU A 154 -26.64 -6.24 10.59
C GLU A 154 -26.22 -4.99 11.36
N LYS A 155 -25.44 -5.14 12.44
CA LYS A 155 -24.94 -4.04 13.25
C LYS A 155 -24.06 -3.09 12.43
N THR A 156 -23.16 -3.64 11.62
CA THR A 156 -22.32 -2.83 10.72
C THR A 156 -23.17 -2.02 9.73
N LEU A 157 -24.15 -2.66 9.09
CA LEU A 157 -24.92 -2.03 8.01
C LEU A 157 -26.04 -1.10 8.53
N LYS A 158 -26.70 -1.43 9.64
CA LYS A 158 -27.86 -0.68 10.12
C LYS A 158 -27.53 0.38 11.19
N GLU A 159 -26.40 0.23 11.89
CA GLU A 159 -26.03 1.14 12.98
C GLU A 159 -24.72 1.90 12.69
N VAL A 160 -23.61 1.14 12.48
CA VAL A 160 -22.27 1.75 12.46
C VAL A 160 -22.03 2.56 11.19
N ILE A 161 -22.32 2.02 10.02
CA ILE A 161 -22.15 2.74 8.77
C ILE A 161 -23.08 3.96 8.69
N PRO A 162 -24.38 3.88 8.99
CA PRO A 162 -25.24 5.08 8.95
C PRO A 162 -24.83 6.19 9.92
N SER A 163 -24.31 5.83 11.11
CA SER A 163 -23.85 6.82 12.10
C SER A 163 -22.50 7.46 11.75
N THR A 164 -21.66 6.81 10.92
CA THR A 164 -20.29 7.24 10.60
C THR A 164 -20.14 7.79 9.19
N SER A 165 -20.96 7.34 8.24
CA SER A 165 -20.84 7.72 6.82
C SER A 165 -21.08 9.20 6.58
N GLY A 166 -20.19 9.82 5.78
CA GLY A 166 -20.19 11.26 5.50
C GLY A 166 -19.62 12.15 6.62
N LYS A 167 -19.22 11.52 7.74
CA LYS A 167 -18.61 12.21 8.90
C LYS A 167 -17.23 11.64 9.24
N LEU A 168 -17.17 10.34 9.51
CA LEU A 168 -15.95 9.64 9.92
C LEU A 168 -15.41 8.74 8.82
N ILE A 169 -16.26 8.21 7.95
CA ILE A 169 -15.91 7.42 6.76
C ILE A 169 -16.73 7.88 5.55
N TYR A 170 -16.32 7.44 4.36
CA TYR A 170 -17.05 7.61 3.10
C TYR A 170 -17.42 6.25 2.53
N ASN A 171 -18.67 5.82 2.70
CA ASN A 171 -19.11 4.45 2.43
C ASN A 171 -19.09 4.10 0.93
N LEU A 172 -18.34 3.04 0.58
CA LEU A 172 -18.16 2.52 -0.78
C LEU A 172 -18.57 1.02 -0.84
N ASP A 173 -19.77 0.70 -0.36
CA ASP A 173 -20.29 -0.66 -0.29
C ASP A 173 -20.62 -1.22 -1.69
N ALA A 174 -20.06 -2.37 -2.02
CA ALA A 174 -20.31 -3.10 -3.26
C ALA A 174 -21.79 -3.52 -3.43
N MET A 175 -22.48 -3.81 -2.32
CA MET A 175 -23.88 -4.26 -2.32
C MET A 175 -24.86 -3.10 -2.38
N PHE A 176 -24.45 -1.91 -1.88
CA PHE A 176 -25.34 -0.75 -1.76
C PHE A 176 -24.72 0.52 -2.33
N GLY A 177 -25.02 0.80 -3.58
CA GLY A 177 -24.72 2.08 -4.24
C GLY A 177 -23.30 2.28 -4.75
N SER A 178 -22.41 1.31 -4.65
CA SER A 178 -21.04 1.40 -5.20
C SER A 178 -20.65 0.19 -6.07
N GLY A 179 -21.60 -0.66 -6.44
CA GLY A 179 -21.35 -1.90 -7.17
C GLY A 179 -20.57 -1.74 -8.48
N LYS A 180 -20.67 -0.57 -9.14
CA LYS A 180 -19.91 -0.28 -10.38
C LYS A 180 -18.39 -0.24 -10.19
N ALA A 181 -17.90 -0.05 -8.96
CA ALA A 181 -16.48 -0.09 -8.65
C ALA A 181 -15.94 -1.51 -8.48
N TYR A 182 -16.80 -2.52 -8.49
CA TYR A 182 -16.44 -3.89 -8.18
C TYR A 182 -16.76 -4.84 -9.36
N HIS A 183 -15.99 -5.89 -9.45
CA HIS A 183 -16.20 -6.98 -10.38
C HIS A 183 -15.95 -8.33 -9.71
N ARG A 184 -16.36 -9.42 -10.37
CA ARG A 184 -16.07 -10.78 -9.93
C ARG A 184 -15.15 -11.47 -10.93
N ILE A 185 -14.10 -12.13 -10.42
CA ILE A 185 -13.24 -12.98 -11.24
C ILE A 185 -13.86 -14.38 -11.35
N SER A 186 -13.60 -15.06 -12.46
CA SER A 186 -14.11 -16.42 -12.74
C SER A 186 -13.23 -17.55 -12.19
N THR A 187 -11.97 -17.24 -11.85
CA THR A 187 -11.00 -18.22 -11.35
C THR A 187 -11.26 -18.69 -9.92
N ARG A 188 -12.15 -18.01 -9.20
CA ARG A 188 -12.60 -18.35 -7.85
C ARG A 188 -14.12 -18.33 -7.74
N LYS A 189 -14.66 -19.08 -6.77
CA LYS A 189 -16.09 -19.09 -6.48
C LYS A 189 -16.46 -17.99 -5.48
N ALA A 190 -17.70 -17.48 -5.59
CA ALA A 190 -18.26 -16.61 -4.56
C ALA A 190 -18.28 -17.32 -3.19
N PRO A 191 -18.06 -16.61 -2.10
CA PRO A 191 -17.87 -15.16 -1.96
C PRO A 191 -16.41 -14.68 -2.07
N HIS A 192 -15.46 -15.55 -2.46
CA HIS A 192 -14.01 -15.32 -2.47
C HIS A 192 -13.48 -14.74 -3.80
N ASN A 193 -14.32 -14.05 -4.58
CA ASN A 193 -14.01 -13.62 -5.94
C ASN A 193 -14.43 -12.19 -6.29
N GLY A 194 -14.76 -11.36 -5.29
CA GLY A 194 -15.06 -9.95 -5.50
C GLY A 194 -13.77 -9.13 -5.51
N TYR A 195 -13.57 -8.28 -6.51
CA TYR A 195 -12.37 -7.46 -6.69
C TYR A 195 -12.72 -6.01 -7.00
N THR A 196 -11.76 -5.11 -6.78
CA THR A 196 -11.84 -3.68 -7.07
C THR A 196 -10.46 -3.11 -7.38
N SER A 197 -10.38 -1.79 -7.61
CA SER A 197 -9.14 -1.02 -7.69
C SER A 197 -9.30 0.34 -7.00
N THR A 198 -8.19 0.97 -6.61
CA THR A 198 -8.22 2.34 -6.07
C THR A 198 -8.84 3.31 -7.06
N ALA A 199 -8.53 3.21 -8.34
CA ALA A 199 -9.08 4.05 -9.39
C ALA A 199 -10.61 3.92 -9.49
N ALA A 200 -11.14 2.70 -9.52
CA ALA A 200 -12.59 2.46 -9.59
C ALA A 200 -13.33 3.01 -8.35
N LEU A 201 -12.76 2.83 -7.16
CA LEU A 201 -13.31 3.36 -5.91
C LEU A 201 -13.30 4.89 -5.89
N ARG A 202 -12.22 5.54 -6.36
CA ARG A 202 -12.13 7.00 -6.47
C ARG A 202 -13.15 7.59 -7.44
N VAL A 203 -13.41 6.93 -8.58
CA VAL A 203 -14.46 7.34 -9.53
C VAL A 203 -15.84 7.34 -8.85
N VAL A 204 -16.17 6.28 -8.11
CA VAL A 204 -17.45 6.20 -7.39
C VAL A 204 -17.50 7.21 -6.23
N ALA A 205 -16.40 7.42 -5.51
CA ALA A 205 -16.30 8.43 -4.46
C ALA A 205 -16.57 9.83 -5.01
N ALA A 206 -15.96 10.18 -6.15
CA ALA A 206 -16.22 11.46 -6.84
C ALA A 206 -17.67 11.62 -7.28
N ALA A 207 -18.28 10.56 -7.85
CA ALA A 207 -19.71 10.58 -8.23
C ALA A 207 -20.63 10.77 -7.02
N LYS A 208 -20.23 10.31 -5.83
CA LYS A 208 -20.93 10.54 -4.55
C LYS A 208 -20.59 11.89 -3.91
N LYS A 209 -19.75 12.72 -4.55
CA LYS A 209 -19.26 14.01 -4.04
C LYS A 209 -18.51 13.89 -2.71
N TYR A 210 -17.81 12.77 -2.50
CA TYR A 210 -16.91 12.62 -1.37
C TYR A 210 -15.62 13.42 -1.61
N PRO A 211 -14.91 13.84 -0.55
CA PRO A 211 -13.66 14.58 -0.69
C PRO A 211 -12.63 13.81 -1.53
N ALA A 212 -11.85 14.53 -2.33
CA ALA A 212 -10.73 13.95 -3.08
C ALA A 212 -9.42 13.96 -2.26
N GLN A 213 -9.32 14.89 -1.32
CA GLN A 213 -8.16 15.17 -0.49
C GLN A 213 -8.41 14.80 0.98
N LEU A 214 -7.34 14.74 1.76
CA LEU A 214 -7.40 14.59 3.22
C LEU A 214 -8.31 15.63 3.85
N VAL A 215 -9.02 15.22 4.87
CA VAL A 215 -9.87 16.10 5.68
C VAL A 215 -9.02 16.74 6.76
N ASP A 216 -9.20 18.04 6.99
CA ASP A 216 -8.50 18.79 8.03
C ASP A 216 -8.68 18.18 9.43
N GLY A 217 -7.64 18.31 10.26
CA GLY A 217 -7.64 17.80 11.62
C GLY A 217 -7.40 16.29 11.75
N LEU A 218 -7.01 15.62 10.66
CA LEU A 218 -6.61 14.23 10.71
C LEU A 218 -5.32 14.07 11.52
N GLY A 219 -5.29 13.14 12.46
CA GLY A 219 -4.08 12.80 13.19
C GLY A 219 -3.08 12.07 12.30
N VAL A 220 -1.84 12.55 12.30
CA VAL A 220 -0.72 11.89 11.61
C VAL A 220 0.19 11.27 12.65
N ARG A 221 0.76 10.08 12.36
CA ARG A 221 1.79 9.46 13.21
C ARG A 221 3.13 10.14 12.99
N PRO A 222 3.97 10.25 14.03
CA PRO A 222 5.33 10.73 13.85
C PRO A 222 6.16 9.67 13.10
N PHE A 223 6.95 10.13 12.13
CA PHE A 223 7.89 9.30 11.37
C PHE A 223 9.33 9.72 11.62
N LYS A 224 10.23 8.78 11.41
CA LYS A 224 11.69 8.96 11.46
C LYS A 224 12.35 8.27 10.29
N ASP A 225 13.57 8.64 9.99
CA ASP A 225 14.41 7.91 9.05
C ASP A 225 14.93 6.60 9.66
N ASP A 226 15.46 5.73 8.81
CA ASP A 226 16.06 4.47 9.22
C ASP A 226 17.16 4.68 10.26
N ALA A 227 17.26 3.75 11.20
CA ALA A 227 18.49 3.65 12.00
C ALA A 227 19.68 3.33 11.09
N PRO A 228 20.90 3.83 11.40
CA PRO A 228 22.10 3.44 10.68
C PRO A 228 22.25 1.91 10.59
N ALA A 229 22.74 1.39 9.46
CA ALA A 229 22.87 -0.05 9.28
C ALA A 229 23.71 -0.73 10.35
N SER A 230 24.70 -0.01 10.89
CA SER A 230 25.57 -0.48 11.99
C SER A 230 24.86 -0.64 13.34
N GLU A 231 23.72 0.01 13.52
CA GLU A 231 22.90 -0.05 14.74
C GLU A 231 21.77 -1.07 14.65
N ARG A 232 21.55 -1.62 13.46
CA ARG A 232 20.46 -2.58 13.22
C ARG A 232 20.94 -4.02 13.46
N PRO A 233 20.12 -4.90 14.06
CA PRO A 233 20.46 -6.29 14.26
C PRO A 233 20.57 -7.02 12.91
N VAL A 234 21.38 -8.06 12.86
CA VAL A 234 21.61 -8.86 11.64
C VAL A 234 20.49 -9.86 11.35
N LYS A 235 19.60 -10.08 12.30
CA LYS A 235 18.45 -10.99 12.19
C LYS A 235 17.33 -10.60 13.15
N GLY A 236 16.16 -11.15 12.93
CA GLY A 236 15.02 -11.02 13.83
C GLY A 236 13.80 -11.76 13.27
N SER A 237 12.89 -12.14 14.13
CA SER A 237 11.65 -12.77 13.73
C SER A 237 10.50 -12.39 14.65
N ILE A 238 9.27 -12.43 14.13
CA ILE A 238 8.05 -12.19 14.87
C ILE A 238 7.05 -13.25 14.45
N ASN A 239 6.33 -13.84 15.41
CA ASN A 239 5.26 -14.77 15.14
C ASN A 239 4.00 -14.36 15.93
N VAL A 240 2.95 -14.00 15.20
CA VAL A 240 1.65 -13.60 15.74
C VAL A 240 0.64 -14.69 15.41
N PRO A 241 0.18 -15.45 16.41
CA PRO A 241 -0.78 -16.53 16.18
C PRO A 241 -2.19 -15.97 15.95
N TYR A 242 -2.90 -16.59 15.01
CA TYR A 242 -4.31 -16.38 14.71
C TYR A 242 -5.04 -17.71 14.63
N GLY A 243 -6.38 -17.68 14.65
CA GLY A 243 -7.21 -18.87 14.74
C GLY A 243 -6.95 -19.95 13.68
N ARG A 244 -6.62 -19.54 12.44
CA ARG A 244 -6.36 -20.45 11.32
C ARG A 244 -4.93 -20.40 10.81
N GLY A 245 -3.98 -19.98 11.63
CA GLY A 245 -2.58 -19.93 11.27
C GLY A 245 -1.84 -18.85 12.05
N ALA A 246 -0.65 -18.51 11.56
CA ALA A 246 0.17 -17.47 12.15
C ALA A 246 0.65 -16.50 11.07
N SER A 247 0.74 -15.23 11.43
CA SER A 247 1.45 -14.21 10.67
C SER A 247 2.89 -14.16 11.17
N GLY A 248 3.81 -14.62 10.33
CA GLY A 248 5.25 -14.59 10.59
C GLY A 248 5.91 -13.42 9.88
N TYR A 249 6.98 -12.90 10.47
CA TYR A 249 7.82 -11.87 9.88
C TYR A 249 9.28 -12.19 10.15
N THR A 250 10.12 -12.15 9.11
CA THR A 250 11.56 -12.33 9.22
C THR A 250 12.22 -11.01 8.87
N TYR A 251 13.05 -10.48 9.77
CA TYR A 251 13.74 -9.22 9.53
C TYR A 251 14.86 -9.43 8.49
N ASP A 252 14.88 -8.53 7.50
CA ASP A 252 15.92 -8.41 6.50
C ASP A 252 16.72 -7.12 6.76
N PRO A 253 17.95 -7.20 7.26
CA PRO A 253 18.77 -6.03 7.56
C PRO A 253 19.22 -5.27 6.32
N ALA A 254 19.28 -5.93 5.15
CA ALA A 254 19.72 -5.29 3.91
C ALA A 254 18.70 -4.25 3.42
N THR A 255 17.43 -4.55 3.54
CA THR A 255 16.32 -3.66 3.14
C THR A 255 15.67 -2.94 4.32
N ASN A 256 16.13 -3.19 5.54
CA ASN A 256 15.50 -2.72 6.78
C ASN A 256 13.99 -2.99 6.81
N SER A 257 13.58 -4.20 6.48
CA SER A 257 12.17 -4.58 6.37
C SER A 257 11.89 -5.96 6.94
N TYR A 258 10.62 -6.29 7.09
CA TYR A 258 10.15 -7.57 7.60
C TYR A 258 9.46 -8.34 6.47
N LEU A 259 10.02 -9.48 6.10
CA LEU A 259 9.48 -10.39 5.07
C LEU A 259 8.32 -11.18 5.66
N ARG A 260 7.11 -10.94 5.16
CA ARG A 260 5.91 -11.56 5.73
C ARG A 260 5.72 -13.01 5.28
N SER A 261 5.25 -13.87 6.18
CA SER A 261 4.75 -15.22 5.91
C SER A 261 3.37 -15.44 6.53
N VAL A 262 2.61 -16.39 5.99
CA VAL A 262 1.32 -16.84 6.52
C VAL A 262 1.39 -18.34 6.69
N SER A 263 1.15 -18.83 7.92
CA SER A 263 1.27 -20.26 8.25
C SER A 263 2.59 -20.87 7.77
N GLY A 264 3.70 -20.16 7.99
CA GLY A 264 5.06 -20.57 7.62
C GLY A 264 5.42 -20.44 6.13
N LYS A 265 4.47 -20.12 5.26
CA LYS A 265 4.72 -19.95 3.81
C LYS A 265 4.91 -18.46 3.47
N PRO A 266 5.80 -18.14 2.50
CA PRO A 266 5.93 -16.78 1.99
C PRO A 266 4.57 -16.18 1.61
N HIS A 267 4.25 -15.00 2.13
CA HIS A 267 3.09 -14.24 1.65
C HIS A 267 3.48 -13.49 0.38
N VAL A 268 2.82 -13.81 -0.72
CA VAL A 268 3.03 -13.19 -2.04
C VAL A 268 1.77 -12.43 -2.41
N ASP A 269 1.92 -11.21 -2.88
CA ASP A 269 0.83 -10.42 -3.44
C ASP A 269 0.54 -10.89 -4.87
N ALA A 270 -0.71 -11.26 -5.15
CA ALA A 270 -1.09 -11.76 -6.46
C ALA A 270 -1.08 -10.67 -7.55
N ALA A 271 -1.16 -9.39 -7.16
CA ALA A 271 -1.17 -8.28 -8.11
C ALA A 271 0.19 -8.07 -8.79
N ASP A 272 1.29 -8.34 -8.10
CA ASP A 272 2.65 -8.11 -8.62
C ASP A 272 3.59 -9.32 -8.54
N GLY A 273 3.13 -10.44 -7.95
CA GLY A 273 3.92 -11.66 -7.76
C GLY A 273 5.07 -11.53 -6.76
N LYS A 274 5.19 -10.42 -6.03
CA LYS A 274 6.30 -10.16 -5.11
C LYS A 274 5.96 -10.52 -3.67
N ARG A 275 7.01 -10.74 -2.89
CA ARG A 275 6.90 -10.95 -1.45
C ARG A 275 6.28 -9.72 -0.78
N VAL A 276 5.30 -9.95 0.09
CA VAL A 276 4.76 -8.90 0.95
C VAL A 276 5.77 -8.57 2.05
N VAL A 277 6.09 -7.29 2.19
CA VAL A 277 7.04 -6.78 3.19
C VAL A 277 6.42 -5.67 4.03
N ALA A 278 6.91 -5.49 5.26
CA ALA A 278 6.55 -4.41 6.17
C ALA A 278 7.79 -3.63 6.58
N ARG A 279 7.66 -2.32 6.83
CA ARG A 279 8.68 -1.49 7.45
C ARG A 279 8.50 -1.44 8.97
N ASN A 280 7.25 -1.48 9.38
CA ASN A 280 6.86 -1.52 10.79
C ASN A 280 5.85 -2.66 10.98
N VAL A 281 6.00 -3.42 12.06
CA VAL A 281 5.00 -4.37 12.51
C VAL A 281 4.55 -3.97 13.91
N ILE A 282 3.26 -3.69 14.07
CA ILE A 282 2.66 -3.25 15.32
C ILE A 282 1.73 -4.36 15.80
N VAL A 283 1.87 -4.78 17.05
CA VAL A 283 0.95 -5.73 17.67
C VAL A 283 0.16 -4.99 18.74
N LEU A 284 -1.17 -5.05 18.63
CA LEU A 284 -2.11 -4.42 19.57
C LEU A 284 -2.91 -5.51 20.28
N TRP A 285 -2.81 -5.58 21.60
CA TRP A 285 -3.69 -6.45 22.42
C TRP A 285 -4.94 -5.69 22.79
N MET A 286 -6.10 -6.24 22.39
CA MET A 286 -7.41 -5.69 22.70
C MET A 286 -8.29 -6.72 23.39
N ARG A 287 -9.18 -6.30 24.27
CA ARG A 287 -10.18 -7.19 24.83
C ARG A 287 -11.08 -7.65 23.70
N LEU A 288 -11.22 -8.97 23.58
CA LEU A 288 -12.09 -9.63 22.62
C LEU A 288 -13.24 -10.28 23.36
N SER A 289 -14.45 -9.96 22.95
CA SER A 289 -15.68 -10.64 23.32
C SER A 289 -16.41 -11.11 22.06
N TYR A 290 -17.57 -11.68 22.21
CA TYR A 290 -18.38 -12.11 21.08
C TYR A 290 -19.78 -11.56 21.21
N ASP A 291 -20.36 -11.14 20.10
CA ASP A 291 -21.72 -10.71 20.00
C ASP A 291 -22.66 -11.86 20.44
N PRO A 292 -23.51 -11.65 21.46
CA PRO A 292 -24.43 -12.70 21.95
C PRO A 292 -25.45 -13.13 20.90
N GLU A 293 -25.75 -12.28 19.92
CA GLU A 293 -26.68 -12.58 18.83
C GLU A 293 -26.00 -13.29 17.64
N SER A 294 -24.77 -13.76 17.82
CA SER A 294 -24.06 -14.53 16.80
C SER A 294 -24.75 -15.87 16.54
N GLU A 295 -24.87 -16.26 15.29
CA GLU A 295 -25.35 -17.59 14.91
C GLU A 295 -24.42 -18.69 15.44
N PRO A 296 -24.97 -19.87 15.80
CA PRO A 296 -24.15 -21.01 16.19
C PRO A 296 -23.09 -21.35 15.13
N GLY A 297 -21.84 -21.48 15.55
CA GLY A 297 -20.70 -21.75 14.65
C GLY A 297 -20.14 -20.53 13.89
N HIS A 298 -20.81 -19.38 13.96
CA HIS A 298 -20.38 -18.14 13.33
C HIS A 298 -20.21 -16.98 14.32
N ARG A 299 -19.54 -17.26 15.45
CA ARG A 299 -19.31 -16.24 16.49
C ARG A 299 -18.68 -14.99 15.90
N ARG A 300 -19.36 -13.85 16.08
CA ARG A 300 -18.90 -12.52 15.64
C ARG A 300 -18.06 -11.88 16.73
N PRO A 301 -16.75 -11.58 16.47
CA PRO A 301 -15.90 -10.92 17.45
C PRO A 301 -16.31 -9.46 17.64
N VAL A 302 -16.19 -9.01 18.89
CA VAL A 302 -16.28 -7.60 19.29
C VAL A 302 -14.95 -7.24 19.94
N LEU A 303 -14.27 -6.21 19.41
CA LEU A 303 -12.99 -5.74 19.90
C LEU A 303 -13.14 -4.37 20.55
N ASP A 304 -12.64 -4.25 21.79
CA ASP A 304 -12.62 -2.98 22.51
C ASP A 304 -11.43 -2.15 22.00
N GLN A 305 -11.68 -1.29 21.05
CA GLN A 305 -10.65 -0.48 20.38
C GLN A 305 -10.58 0.96 20.88
N ILE A 306 -11.46 1.37 21.80
CA ILE A 306 -11.43 2.68 22.46
C ILE A 306 -10.91 2.47 23.89
N GLY A 307 -9.99 3.33 24.33
CA GLY A 307 -9.30 3.19 25.60
C GLY A 307 -7.80 3.00 25.42
N THR A 308 -7.23 2.11 26.21
CA THR A 308 -5.79 1.82 26.19
C THR A 308 -5.53 0.32 26.29
N GLY A 309 -4.35 -0.11 25.85
CA GLY A 309 -3.91 -1.50 25.97
C GLY A 309 -2.45 -1.68 25.65
N THR A 310 -1.95 -2.90 25.72
CA THR A 310 -0.55 -3.22 25.39
C THR A 310 -0.31 -3.07 23.90
N ALA A 311 0.84 -2.48 23.53
CA ALA A 311 1.33 -2.41 22.17
C ALA A 311 2.81 -2.79 22.10
N TRP A 312 3.19 -3.56 21.08
CA TRP A 312 4.58 -3.75 20.71
C TRP A 312 4.79 -3.22 19.29
N VAL A 313 5.87 -2.46 19.11
CA VAL A 313 6.24 -1.87 17.82
C VAL A 313 7.58 -2.41 17.39
N PHE A 314 7.60 -3.14 16.30
CA PHE A 314 8.80 -3.67 15.67
C PHE A 314 9.18 -2.77 14.48
N ARG A 315 10.35 -2.20 14.54
CA ARG A 315 10.97 -1.37 13.50
C ARG A 315 12.49 -1.43 13.62
N ASP A 316 13.22 -1.17 12.55
CA ASP A 316 14.69 -1.23 12.53
C ASP A 316 15.25 -2.56 13.09
N GLY A 317 14.51 -3.67 12.98
CA GLY A 317 14.89 -4.98 13.53
C GLY A 317 14.75 -5.11 15.04
N THR A 318 14.32 -4.08 15.77
CA THR A 318 14.19 -4.04 17.24
C THR A 318 12.72 -4.04 17.66
N VAL A 319 12.46 -4.19 18.97
CA VAL A 319 11.12 -4.09 19.55
C VAL A 319 11.04 -2.98 20.59
N ILE A 320 10.00 -2.16 20.52
CA ILE A 320 9.62 -1.21 21.56
C ILE A 320 8.33 -1.73 22.18
N LYS A 321 8.38 -2.02 23.48
CA LYS A 321 7.21 -2.42 24.26
C LYS A 321 6.59 -1.19 24.91
N GLY A 322 5.26 -1.08 24.83
CA GLY A 322 4.56 0.08 25.34
C GLY A 322 3.04 -0.13 25.32
N THR A 323 2.32 0.95 25.03
CA THR A 323 0.87 0.97 25.06
C THR A 323 0.30 1.64 23.82
N TRP A 324 -0.92 1.25 23.45
CA TRP A 324 -1.76 2.01 22.55
C TRP A 324 -2.80 2.80 23.32
N ALA A 325 -3.24 3.92 22.76
CA ALA A 325 -4.37 4.69 23.25
C ALA A 325 -5.22 5.23 22.11
N LYS A 326 -6.54 5.14 22.25
CA LYS A 326 -7.52 5.70 21.33
C LYS A 326 -8.66 6.30 22.14
N LYS A 327 -8.91 7.61 21.99
CA LYS A 327 -9.86 8.33 22.81
C LYS A 327 -11.31 8.20 22.31
N ASP A 328 -11.48 8.21 20.98
CA ASP A 328 -12.79 8.16 20.33
C ASP A 328 -12.71 7.33 19.04
N SER A 329 -13.86 6.95 18.49
CA SER A 329 -14.00 6.13 17.28
C SER A 329 -13.31 6.75 16.06
N GLY A 330 -13.29 8.07 15.95
CA GLY A 330 -12.63 8.79 14.85
C GLY A 330 -11.19 9.23 15.12
N ASP A 331 -10.67 8.96 16.31
CA ASP A 331 -9.30 9.35 16.68
C ASP A 331 -8.29 8.30 16.19
N LEU A 332 -7.06 8.77 15.91
CA LEU A 332 -5.96 7.89 15.58
C LEU A 332 -5.54 7.06 16.79
N THR A 333 -5.38 5.76 16.62
CA THR A 333 -4.73 4.88 17.61
C THR A 333 -3.26 5.30 17.75
N ARG A 334 -2.89 5.92 18.87
CA ARG A 334 -1.53 6.38 19.16
C ARG A 334 -0.74 5.33 19.93
N LEU A 335 0.58 5.36 19.79
CA LEU A 335 1.50 4.37 20.34
C LEU A 335 2.50 5.07 21.25
N TYR A 336 2.67 4.58 22.46
CA TYR A 336 3.56 5.15 23.46
C TYR A 336 4.54 4.09 23.98
N ASP A 337 5.78 4.49 24.23
CA ASP A 337 6.79 3.65 24.87
C ASP A 337 6.56 3.51 26.39
N GLY A 338 7.45 2.77 27.06
CA GLY A 338 7.37 2.59 28.51
C GLY A 338 7.54 3.85 29.35
N ALA A 339 8.07 4.93 28.76
CA ALA A 339 8.18 6.24 29.39
C ALA A 339 7.02 7.20 29.06
N GLY A 340 6.04 6.74 28.28
CA GLY A 340 4.88 7.55 27.85
C GLY A 340 5.17 8.49 26.68
N LYS A 341 6.32 8.36 26.01
CA LYS A 341 6.65 9.13 24.81
C LYS A 341 6.02 8.47 23.58
N GLU A 342 5.42 9.26 22.68
CA GLU A 342 4.86 8.75 21.44
C GLU A 342 5.95 8.14 20.54
N ILE A 343 5.71 6.94 20.05
CA ILE A 343 6.65 6.17 19.23
C ILE A 343 6.59 6.67 17.79
N SER A 344 7.73 7.12 17.26
CA SER A 344 7.89 7.40 15.83
C SER A 344 8.07 6.11 15.04
N LEU A 345 7.42 5.97 13.90
CA LEU A 345 7.57 4.84 12.97
C LEU A 345 8.66 5.12 11.94
N VAL A 346 9.26 4.09 11.38
CA VAL A 346 10.10 4.21 10.19
C VAL A 346 9.19 4.44 8.97
N ARG A 347 9.62 5.31 8.05
CA ARG A 347 8.84 5.57 6.82
C ARG A 347 8.61 4.30 6.02
N GLY A 348 7.40 4.12 5.52
CA GLY A 348 6.97 2.99 4.69
C GLY A 348 5.94 2.09 5.37
N ARG A 349 5.53 1.04 4.67
CA ARG A 349 4.37 0.20 4.98
C ARG A 349 4.30 -0.28 6.41
N ILE A 350 3.11 -0.14 7.00
CA ILE A 350 2.79 -0.50 8.38
C ILE A 350 1.84 -1.70 8.40
N PHE A 351 2.22 -2.76 9.13
CA PHE A 351 1.31 -3.86 9.46
C PHE A 351 0.86 -3.75 10.91
N ILE A 352 -0.44 -3.72 11.12
CA ILE A 352 -1.09 -3.66 12.44
C ILE A 352 -1.78 -4.99 12.69
N GLN A 353 -1.24 -5.74 13.65
CA GLN A 353 -1.72 -7.06 14.06
C GLN A 353 -2.55 -6.88 15.33
N VAL A 354 -3.86 -7.03 15.24
CA VAL A 354 -4.75 -6.93 16.39
C VAL A 354 -5.05 -8.33 16.92
N VAL A 355 -4.76 -8.56 18.20
CA VAL A 355 -4.93 -9.85 18.85
C VAL A 355 -5.70 -9.71 20.17
N ALA A 356 -6.34 -10.79 20.60
CA ALA A 356 -7.01 -10.83 21.90
C ALA A 356 -6.01 -10.66 23.05
N THR A 357 -6.42 -9.98 24.12
CA THR A 357 -5.66 -9.94 25.37
C THR A 357 -5.32 -11.36 25.84
N GLY A 358 -4.05 -11.57 26.21
CA GLY A 358 -3.52 -12.88 26.57
C GLY A 358 -2.94 -13.71 25.41
N THR A 359 -3.10 -13.28 24.16
CA THR A 359 -2.44 -13.95 23.02
C THR A 359 -0.92 -13.91 23.17
N LYS A 360 -0.28 -15.08 23.09
CA LYS A 360 1.18 -15.20 23.21
C LYS A 360 1.85 -14.93 21.85
N VAL A 361 2.32 -13.72 21.66
CA VAL A 361 3.19 -13.36 20.54
C VAL A 361 4.62 -13.70 20.89
N THR A 362 5.36 -14.33 19.96
CA THR A 362 6.77 -14.66 20.16
C THR A 362 7.63 -13.90 19.15
N TYR A 363 8.85 -13.58 19.53
CA TYR A 363 9.80 -12.87 18.68
C TYR A 363 11.25 -13.18 19.08
N ASP A 364 12.16 -12.99 18.12
CA ASP A 364 13.61 -12.97 18.30
C ASP A 364 14.09 -11.61 17.74
N ALA A 365 14.16 -10.61 18.61
CA ALA A 365 14.60 -9.24 18.29
C ALA A 365 15.12 -8.59 19.57
N PRO A 366 16.21 -7.81 19.51
CA PRO A 366 16.65 -7.00 20.65
C PRO A 366 15.58 -5.96 21.01
N GLY A 367 15.50 -5.65 22.31
CA GLY A 367 14.58 -4.63 22.88
C GLY A 367 15.26 -3.30 23.11
#